data_3c4193568a01ae03b0555cd9117cf5e3
#
_entry.id   3c4193568a01ae03b0555cd9117cf5e3
#
_cell.length_a   1.000
_cell.length_b   1.000
_cell.length_c   1.000
_cell.angle_alpha   90.00
_cell.angle_beta   90.00
_cell.angle_gamma   90.00
#
_symmetry.space_group_name_H-M   'P 1'
#
loop_
_entity.id
_entity.type
_entity.pdbx_description
1 polymer ?
#
loop_
_entity_poly.entity_id
_entity_poly.type
_entity_poly.pdbx_seq_one_letter_code
_entity_poly.pdbx_strand_id
1 'polypeptide(L)'
;MKKMIVATLAVGIISAAAFYFLNSRDHKANKTVAEPGINQPVEKINRGHQLLSVDTENPDVAGSQRRLWVELPFALVKSRAEQGDAEAQWYLSEMYGYCFSYNMKREGVLDHFDHIQRSKPKAKNHIKRILSDLAERCPTVEGGQPIPNEAITLWMEQSAKHGNLIAQLRQATLADNVEPQTLLAYVDQVKKSNSPRAVFEMGTLSRLIEPHWKDEKTAIAFSKGKYATHAWELAACRSGLDCSQSSSIMYWACFQGGCGYDNYEQYVMNELVTPAGRRQLEESIQLIQENFLK
;
A
#
# COMPACT_ATOMS: atom_id res chain seq x y z
N MET A 1 2.49 -45.78 -24.84
CA MET A 1 2.13 -44.36 -25.02
C MET A 1 1.67 -43.83 -23.66
N LYS A 2 2.57 -43.16 -22.91
CA LYS A 2 2.27 -42.58 -21.59
C LYS A 2 1.81 -41.14 -21.80
N LYS A 3 0.58 -40.81 -21.40
CA LYS A 3 0.05 -39.44 -21.39
C LYS A 3 0.67 -38.71 -20.19
N MET A 4 1.56 -37.76 -20.48
CA MET A 4 2.01 -36.76 -19.49
C MET A 4 0.88 -35.75 -19.26
N ILE A 5 0.34 -35.73 -18.05
CA ILE A 5 -0.56 -34.70 -17.59
C ILE A 5 0.34 -33.56 -17.09
N VAL A 6 0.39 -32.46 -17.85
CA VAL A 6 1.02 -31.19 -17.41
C VAL A 6 0.01 -30.48 -16.52
N ALA A 7 0.21 -30.54 -15.21
CA ALA A 7 -0.51 -29.73 -14.27
C ALA A 7 0.04 -28.30 -14.32
N THR A 8 -0.67 -27.39 -14.94
CA THR A 8 -0.42 -25.94 -14.90
C THR A 8 -0.77 -25.42 -13.51
N LEU A 9 0.24 -25.21 -12.67
CA LEU A 9 0.13 -24.46 -11.42
C LEU A 9 -0.11 -22.98 -11.76
N ALA A 10 -1.37 -22.57 -11.67
CA ALA A 10 -1.73 -21.14 -11.62
C ALA A 10 -1.30 -20.60 -10.24
N VAL A 11 -0.10 -20.01 -10.18
CA VAL A 11 0.35 -19.26 -9.01
C VAL A 11 -0.38 -17.91 -9.00
N GLY A 12 -1.52 -17.87 -8.29
CA GLY A 12 -2.18 -16.64 -7.95
C GLY A 12 -1.28 -15.84 -7.00
N ILE A 13 -0.86 -14.65 -7.41
CA ILE A 13 -0.12 -13.71 -6.58
C ILE A 13 -1.11 -13.12 -5.57
N ILE A 14 -1.22 -13.76 -4.43
CA ILE A 14 -1.87 -13.20 -3.25
C ILE A 14 -0.81 -12.30 -2.60
N SER A 15 -1.10 -11.01 -2.40
CA SER A 15 -0.19 -10.12 -1.69
C SER A 15 0.17 -10.72 -0.32
N ALA A 16 1.41 -10.57 0.12
CA ALA A 16 1.90 -11.18 1.37
C ALA A 16 1.03 -10.83 2.59
N ALA A 17 0.37 -9.66 2.58
CA ALA A 17 -0.64 -9.29 3.56
C ALA A 17 -1.85 -10.24 3.56
N ALA A 18 -2.38 -10.60 2.39
CA ALA A 18 -3.52 -11.51 2.28
C ALA A 18 -3.17 -12.94 2.72
N PHE A 19 -1.94 -13.39 2.46
CA PHE A 19 -1.50 -14.72 2.89
C PHE A 19 -1.38 -14.84 4.41
N TYR A 20 -0.97 -13.76 5.10
CA TYR A 20 -0.90 -13.72 6.56
C TYR A 20 -2.30 -13.69 7.19
N PHE A 21 -3.27 -12.97 6.59
CA PHE A 21 -4.65 -12.89 7.07
C PHE A 21 -5.44 -14.20 6.92
N LEU A 22 -5.17 -15.01 5.89
CA LEU A 22 -5.90 -16.28 5.69
C LEU A 22 -5.48 -17.37 6.66
N ASN A 23 -4.25 -17.33 7.20
CA ASN A 23 -3.77 -18.36 8.14
C ASN A 23 -4.13 -18.07 9.62
N SER A 24 -4.72 -16.92 9.92
CA SER A 24 -5.09 -16.50 11.28
C SER A 24 -6.51 -16.87 11.70
N ARG A 25 -7.30 -17.52 10.83
CA ARG A 25 -8.71 -17.85 11.10
C ARG A 25 -8.99 -18.99 12.10
N ASP A 26 -7.97 -19.71 12.58
CA ASP A 26 -8.18 -20.89 13.44
C ASP A 26 -8.04 -20.67 14.96
N HIS A 27 -7.93 -19.43 15.43
CA HIS A 27 -7.95 -19.16 16.87
C HIS A 27 -9.16 -18.34 17.31
N LYS A 28 -10.34 -19.00 17.38
CA LYS A 28 -11.42 -18.55 18.28
C LYS A 28 -11.00 -18.80 19.72
N ALA A 29 -10.44 -17.81 20.37
CA ALA A 29 -10.30 -17.76 21.81
C ALA A 29 -11.00 -16.51 22.34
N ASN A 30 -12.13 -16.76 22.97
CA ASN A 30 -12.95 -15.85 23.76
C ASN A 30 -12.10 -15.25 24.90
N LYS A 31 -11.71 -13.97 24.82
CA LYS A 31 -11.21 -13.20 25.96
C LYS A 31 -11.77 -11.79 25.89
N THR A 32 -12.66 -11.51 26.81
CA THR A 32 -13.08 -10.17 27.22
C THR A 32 -11.83 -9.35 27.54
N VAL A 33 -11.49 -8.39 26.70
CA VAL A 33 -10.44 -7.40 26.94
C VAL A 33 -11.09 -6.25 27.70
N ALA A 34 -10.62 -6.00 28.92
CA ALA A 34 -11.00 -4.84 29.72
C ALA A 34 -10.52 -3.57 29.03
N GLU A 35 -11.37 -2.57 28.88
CA GLU A 35 -11.02 -1.23 28.42
C GLU A 35 -9.97 -0.61 29.35
N PRO A 36 -8.85 -0.07 28.82
CA PRO A 36 -7.94 0.72 29.63
C PRO A 36 -8.59 2.09 29.90
N GLY A 37 -8.87 2.37 31.16
CA GLY A 37 -9.41 3.63 31.63
C GLY A 37 -8.44 4.80 31.32
N ILE A 38 -8.88 5.68 30.43
CA ILE A 38 -8.24 6.97 30.17
C ILE A 38 -8.78 7.98 31.16
N ASN A 39 -8.10 8.15 32.30
CA ASN A 39 -8.31 9.28 33.19
C ASN A 39 -6.96 9.73 33.75
N GLN A 40 -6.27 10.60 33.01
CA GLN A 40 -5.30 11.56 33.59
C GLN A 40 -5.46 12.93 32.91
N PRO A 41 -5.52 14.04 33.66
CA PRO A 41 -5.70 15.37 33.08
C PRO A 41 -4.40 15.81 32.40
N VAL A 42 -4.50 16.15 31.12
CA VAL A 42 -3.39 16.73 30.34
C VAL A 42 -3.17 18.17 30.81
N GLU A 43 -2.02 18.41 31.40
CA GLU A 43 -1.51 19.72 31.74
C GLU A 43 -1.31 20.55 30.45
N LYS A 44 -1.98 21.74 30.42
CA LYS A 44 -1.92 22.64 29.25
C LYS A 44 -0.51 23.21 29.09
N ILE A 45 0.26 22.65 28.20
CA ILE A 45 1.49 23.31 27.69
C ILE A 45 1.09 24.29 26.60
N ASN A 46 0.89 25.54 27.02
CA ASN A 46 0.64 26.66 26.12
C ASN A 46 1.98 27.16 25.55
N ARG A 47 2.45 26.61 24.43
CA ARG A 47 3.49 27.22 23.62
C ARG A 47 2.96 27.34 22.20
N GLY A 48 2.82 28.60 21.77
CA GLY A 48 2.39 28.95 20.42
C GLY A 48 3.29 28.32 19.36
N HIS A 49 2.85 27.24 18.81
CA HIS A 49 3.32 26.74 17.53
C HIS A 49 2.31 27.19 16.48
N GLN A 50 2.75 28.09 15.62
CA GLN A 50 2.07 28.42 14.39
C GLN A 50 1.77 27.11 13.67
N LEU A 51 0.48 26.76 13.63
CA LEU A 51 -0.06 25.71 12.78
C LEU A 51 0.31 26.06 11.35
N LEU A 52 1.22 25.30 10.75
CA LEU A 52 1.38 25.27 9.32
C LEU A 52 0.05 24.73 8.76
N SER A 53 -0.81 25.65 8.36
CA SER A 53 -1.94 25.31 7.50
C SER A 53 -1.35 24.79 6.20
N VAL A 54 -1.47 23.50 5.96
CA VAL A 54 -1.16 22.92 4.66
C VAL A 54 -2.29 23.35 3.74
N ASP A 55 -2.03 24.32 2.88
CA ASP A 55 -2.93 24.72 1.80
C ASP A 55 -3.14 23.53 0.86
N THR A 56 -4.33 22.96 0.90
CA THR A 56 -4.74 21.80 0.10
C THR A 56 -5.02 22.14 -1.37
N GLU A 57 -4.81 23.38 -1.80
CA GLU A 57 -5.12 23.86 -3.16
C GLU A 57 -3.92 23.93 -4.12
N ASN A 58 -2.72 23.47 -3.70
CA ASN A 58 -1.54 23.56 -4.57
C ASN A 58 -1.20 22.20 -5.20
N PRO A 59 -1.18 22.06 -6.56
CA PRO A 59 -0.83 20.81 -7.25
C PRO A 59 0.61 20.34 -6.99
N ASP A 60 1.51 21.19 -6.48
CA ASP A 60 2.84 20.80 -5.99
C ASP A 60 2.79 19.95 -4.70
N VAL A 61 1.60 19.81 -4.07
CA VAL A 61 1.40 19.06 -2.84
C VAL A 61 1.53 17.55 -3.04
N ALA A 62 1.25 17.01 -4.23
CA ALA A 62 1.44 15.58 -4.51
C ALA A 62 2.92 15.15 -4.38
N GLY A 63 3.86 16.02 -4.72
CA GLY A 63 5.29 15.84 -4.47
C GLY A 63 5.70 16.08 -3.00
N SER A 64 4.94 16.91 -2.27
CA SER A 64 5.22 17.24 -0.86
C SER A 64 4.59 16.24 0.12
N GLN A 65 3.45 15.62 -0.22
CA GLN A 65 2.85 14.54 0.59
C GLN A 65 3.81 13.37 0.80
N ARG A 66 4.69 13.11 -0.16
CA ARG A 66 5.74 12.10 -0.07
C ARG A 66 6.76 12.40 1.02
N ARG A 67 7.11 13.67 1.21
CA ARG A 67 8.07 14.08 2.24
C ARG A 67 7.47 14.03 3.64
N LEU A 68 6.16 14.28 3.76
CA LEU A 68 5.50 14.38 5.06
C LEU A 68 5.65 13.11 5.91
N TRP A 69 5.40 11.93 5.37
CA TRP A 69 5.50 10.71 6.17
C TRP A 69 6.95 10.27 6.42
N VAL A 70 7.88 10.59 5.51
CA VAL A 70 9.32 10.29 5.65
C VAL A 70 10.02 11.29 6.58
N GLU A 71 9.53 12.54 6.63
CA GLU A 71 10.17 13.66 7.34
C GLU A 71 9.49 13.99 8.69
N LEU A 72 8.22 13.58 8.89
CA LEU A 72 7.55 13.84 10.15
C LEU A 72 7.96 12.84 11.23
N PRO A 73 8.34 13.32 12.43
CA PRO A 73 8.58 12.46 13.57
C PRO A 73 7.37 11.59 13.89
N PHE A 74 7.58 10.31 14.18
CA PHE A 74 6.52 9.37 14.56
C PHE A 74 5.57 9.94 15.62
N ALA A 75 6.11 10.55 16.67
CA ALA A 75 5.32 11.14 17.75
C ALA A 75 4.33 12.22 17.26
N LEU A 76 4.72 13.01 16.25
CA LEU A 76 3.84 14.03 15.68
C LEU A 76 2.71 13.39 14.86
N VAL A 77 3.03 12.41 14.02
CA VAL A 77 2.02 11.67 13.24
C VAL A 77 1.03 10.99 14.17
N LYS A 78 1.52 10.32 15.22
CA LYS A 78 0.68 9.66 16.22
C LYS A 78 -0.24 10.64 16.93
N SER A 79 0.28 11.76 17.40
CA SER A 79 -0.52 12.81 18.07
C SER A 79 -1.63 13.37 17.19
N ARG A 80 -1.38 13.61 15.90
CA ARG A 80 -2.40 14.08 14.95
C ARG A 80 -3.44 12.99 14.66
N ALA A 81 -2.99 11.74 14.50
CA ALA A 81 -3.89 10.60 14.30
C ALA A 81 -4.85 10.42 15.47
N GLU A 82 -4.36 10.53 16.71
CA GLU A 82 -5.15 10.49 17.94
C GLU A 82 -6.16 11.65 18.04
N GLN A 83 -5.88 12.79 17.39
CA GLN A 83 -6.79 13.93 17.27
C GLN A 83 -7.84 13.78 16.15
N GLY A 84 -7.82 12.67 15.40
CA GLY A 84 -8.79 12.36 14.35
C GLY A 84 -8.41 12.86 12.97
N ASP A 85 -7.18 13.32 12.75
CA ASP A 85 -6.68 13.68 11.42
C ASP A 85 -6.62 12.43 10.53
N ALA A 86 -7.50 12.37 9.55
CA ALA A 86 -7.65 11.19 8.68
C ALA A 86 -6.39 10.84 7.90
N GLU A 87 -5.62 11.84 7.47
CA GLU A 87 -4.37 11.62 6.75
C GLU A 87 -3.28 11.10 7.68
N ALA A 88 -3.15 11.68 8.87
CA ALA A 88 -2.22 11.21 9.89
C ALA A 88 -2.54 9.77 10.34
N GLN A 89 -3.82 9.40 10.44
CA GLN A 89 -4.26 8.03 10.73
C GLN A 89 -3.83 7.06 9.63
N TRP A 90 -3.97 7.46 8.36
CA TRP A 90 -3.47 6.68 7.24
C TRP A 90 -1.95 6.49 7.32
N TYR A 91 -1.19 7.57 7.53
CA TYR A 91 0.26 7.48 7.66
C TYR A 91 0.71 6.65 8.86
N LEU A 92 0.01 6.72 9.97
CA LEU A 92 0.31 5.90 11.14
C LEU A 92 0.12 4.41 10.85
N SER A 93 -0.94 4.05 10.13
CA SER A 93 -1.15 2.68 9.63
C SER A 93 -0.01 2.22 8.72
N GLU A 94 0.42 3.07 7.78
CA GLU A 94 1.54 2.76 6.87
C GLU A 94 2.88 2.62 7.64
N MET A 95 3.16 3.49 8.62
CA MET A 95 4.36 3.40 9.45
C MET A 95 4.37 2.09 10.26
N TYR A 96 3.25 1.74 10.84
CA TYR A 96 3.11 0.47 11.57
C TYR A 96 3.31 -0.72 10.64
N GLY A 97 2.66 -0.73 9.47
CA GLY A 97 2.82 -1.79 8.47
C GLY A 97 4.27 -1.94 8.00
N TYR A 98 4.95 -0.82 7.72
CA TYR A 98 6.33 -0.80 7.29
C TYR A 98 7.28 -1.41 8.33
N CYS A 99 7.09 -1.08 9.60
CA CYS A 99 7.95 -1.54 10.69
C CYS A 99 7.49 -2.85 11.35
N PHE A 100 6.30 -3.34 11.02
CA PHE A 100 5.69 -4.50 11.67
C PHE A 100 6.63 -5.71 11.76
N SER A 101 7.08 -6.20 10.61
CA SER A 101 7.93 -7.40 10.57
C SER A 101 9.27 -7.19 11.27
N TYR A 102 9.84 -5.98 11.14
CA TYR A 102 11.13 -5.65 11.75
C TYR A 102 11.06 -5.58 13.28
N ASN A 103 10.02 -4.94 13.82
CA ASN A 103 9.83 -4.83 15.27
C ASN A 103 9.34 -6.13 15.89
N MET A 104 8.61 -6.97 15.14
CA MET A 104 8.16 -8.28 15.61
C MET A 104 9.31 -9.32 15.69
N LYS A 105 10.12 -9.40 14.63
CA LYS A 105 11.19 -10.41 14.54
C LYS A 105 12.30 -9.94 13.59
N ARG A 106 13.16 -9.09 14.10
CA ARG A 106 14.26 -8.50 13.33
C ARG A 106 15.13 -9.53 12.60
N GLU A 107 15.55 -10.59 13.30
CA GLU A 107 16.39 -11.64 12.71
C GLU A 107 15.69 -12.30 11.53
N GLY A 108 14.40 -12.55 11.61
CA GLY A 108 13.62 -13.12 10.50
C GLY A 108 13.61 -12.23 9.25
N VAL A 109 13.58 -10.91 9.42
CA VAL A 109 13.68 -9.96 8.32
C VAL A 109 15.10 -9.97 7.71
N LEU A 110 16.12 -10.01 8.54
CA LEU A 110 17.53 -10.10 8.08
C LEU A 110 17.76 -11.40 7.29
N ASP A 111 17.30 -12.54 7.80
CA ASP A 111 17.42 -13.84 7.14
C ASP A 111 16.67 -13.87 5.80
N HIS A 112 15.47 -13.27 5.76
CA HIS A 112 14.66 -13.16 4.53
C HIS A 112 15.41 -12.38 3.44
N PHE A 113 15.94 -11.22 3.76
CA PHE A 113 16.67 -10.42 2.79
C PHE A 113 18.02 -11.03 2.41
N ASP A 114 18.70 -11.73 3.32
CA ASP A 114 19.91 -12.49 3.01
C ASP A 114 19.61 -13.63 2.02
N HIS A 115 18.48 -14.33 2.17
CA HIS A 115 18.03 -15.33 1.22
C HIS A 115 17.78 -14.72 -0.17
N ILE A 116 17.09 -13.57 -0.25
CA ILE A 116 16.89 -12.86 -1.52
C ILE A 116 18.23 -12.45 -2.14
N GLN A 117 19.14 -11.89 -1.34
CA GLN A 117 20.45 -11.45 -1.83
C GLN A 117 21.29 -12.61 -2.39
N ARG A 118 21.24 -13.79 -1.77
CA ARG A 118 21.92 -14.99 -2.29
C ARG A 118 21.37 -15.43 -3.63
N SER A 119 20.06 -15.37 -3.83
CA SER A 119 19.42 -15.74 -5.09
C SER A 119 19.53 -14.66 -6.17
N LYS A 120 19.63 -13.37 -5.77
CA LYS A 120 19.72 -12.21 -6.67
C LYS A 120 20.87 -11.27 -6.25
N PRO A 121 22.13 -11.57 -6.63
CA PRO A 121 23.29 -10.77 -6.20
C PRO A 121 23.22 -9.29 -6.59
N LYS A 122 22.52 -8.95 -7.69
CA LYS A 122 22.28 -7.57 -8.13
C LYS A 122 21.43 -6.76 -7.13
N ALA A 123 20.67 -7.43 -6.27
CA ALA A 123 19.81 -6.79 -5.26
C ALA A 123 20.59 -6.24 -4.05
N LYS A 124 21.87 -6.58 -3.88
CA LYS A 124 22.68 -6.27 -2.67
C LYS A 124 22.57 -4.81 -2.21
N ASN A 125 22.78 -3.86 -3.11
CA ASN A 125 22.75 -2.44 -2.75
C ASN A 125 21.35 -1.94 -2.39
N HIS A 126 20.33 -2.47 -3.05
CA HIS A 126 18.93 -2.16 -2.74
C HIS A 126 18.56 -2.69 -1.35
N ILE A 127 18.85 -3.96 -1.08
CA ILE A 127 18.61 -4.61 0.22
C ILE A 127 19.36 -3.87 1.34
N LYS A 128 20.63 -3.51 1.12
CA LYS A 128 21.40 -2.74 2.12
C LYS A 128 20.72 -1.43 2.49
N ARG A 129 20.16 -0.70 1.51
CA ARG A 129 19.43 0.55 1.80
C ARG A 129 18.15 0.30 2.58
N ILE A 130 17.35 -0.72 2.19
CA ILE A 130 16.15 -1.10 2.93
C ILE A 130 16.48 -1.43 4.39
N LEU A 131 17.49 -2.27 4.62
CA LEU A 131 17.89 -2.65 5.97
C LEU A 131 18.43 -1.48 6.80
N SER A 132 19.14 -0.54 6.15
CA SER A 132 19.59 0.70 6.80
C SER A 132 18.38 1.57 7.21
N ASP A 133 17.40 1.74 6.32
CA ASP A 133 16.20 2.52 6.57
C ASP A 133 15.33 1.91 7.69
N LEU A 134 15.13 0.59 7.67
CA LEU A 134 14.44 -0.12 8.74
C LEU A 134 15.14 0.04 10.10
N ALA A 135 16.48 -0.08 10.12
CA ALA A 135 17.28 0.05 11.34
C ALA A 135 17.26 1.47 11.91
N GLU A 136 17.10 2.49 11.07
CA GLU A 136 17.02 3.88 11.49
C GLU A 136 15.60 4.25 11.98
N ARG A 137 14.57 3.87 11.23
CA ARG A 137 13.18 4.33 11.48
C ARG A 137 12.44 3.48 12.49
N CYS A 138 12.49 2.15 12.35
CA CYS A 138 11.61 1.30 13.11
C CYS A 138 11.85 1.31 14.64
N PRO A 139 13.04 1.59 15.16
CA PRO A 139 13.21 1.84 16.59
C PRO A 139 12.49 3.08 17.12
N THR A 140 12.14 4.05 16.26
CA THR A 140 11.37 5.24 16.67
C THR A 140 9.87 4.98 16.72
N VAL A 141 9.39 3.97 16.00
CA VAL A 141 7.98 3.57 15.98
C VAL A 141 7.69 2.73 17.23
N GLU A 142 6.87 3.25 18.12
CA GLU A 142 6.56 2.67 19.44
C GLU A 142 7.81 2.29 20.25
N GLY A 143 8.92 3.02 20.09
CA GLY A 143 10.17 2.71 20.78
C GLY A 143 10.77 1.36 20.36
N GLY A 144 10.48 0.87 19.15
CA GLY A 144 10.96 -0.42 18.66
C GLY A 144 10.22 -1.64 19.23
N GLN A 145 9.15 -1.41 19.99
CA GLN A 145 8.35 -2.50 20.54
C GLN A 145 7.57 -3.25 19.43
N PRO A 146 7.19 -4.52 19.64
CA PRO A 146 6.31 -5.24 18.73
C PRO A 146 5.02 -4.48 18.48
N ILE A 147 4.65 -4.35 17.21
CA ILE A 147 3.44 -3.66 16.78
C ILE A 147 2.32 -4.71 16.66
N PRO A 148 1.18 -4.57 17.36
CA PRO A 148 0.04 -5.45 17.16
C PRO A 148 -0.50 -5.29 15.73
N ASN A 149 -0.80 -6.40 15.06
CA ASN A 149 -1.36 -6.37 13.72
C ASN A 149 -2.71 -5.61 13.68
N GLU A 150 -3.49 -5.76 14.74
CA GLU A 150 -4.77 -5.07 14.93
C GLU A 150 -4.62 -3.54 14.95
N ALA A 151 -3.47 -3.02 15.39
CA ALA A 151 -3.22 -1.58 15.40
C ALA A 151 -3.09 -1.02 13.97
N ILE A 152 -2.50 -1.78 13.04
CA ILE A 152 -2.41 -1.39 11.62
C ILE A 152 -3.81 -1.26 11.02
N THR A 153 -4.64 -2.28 11.23
CA THR A 153 -6.01 -2.32 10.73
C THR A 153 -6.87 -1.22 11.36
N LEU A 154 -6.75 -1.03 12.68
CA LEU A 154 -7.52 -0.02 13.42
C LEU A 154 -7.28 1.39 12.87
N TRP A 155 -6.02 1.78 12.67
CA TRP A 155 -5.70 3.12 12.15
C TRP A 155 -6.13 3.30 10.69
N MET A 156 -6.03 2.25 9.87
CA MET A 156 -6.58 2.26 8.52
C MET A 156 -8.10 2.43 8.51
N GLU A 157 -8.82 1.70 9.38
CA GLU A 157 -10.27 1.81 9.53
C GLU A 157 -10.71 3.19 10.03
N GLN A 158 -10.02 3.76 11.02
CA GLN A 158 -10.30 5.11 11.49
C GLN A 158 -10.08 6.15 10.39
N SER A 159 -8.99 6.04 9.65
CA SER A 159 -8.70 6.89 8.50
C SER A 159 -9.80 6.83 7.44
N ALA A 160 -10.22 5.62 7.06
CA ALA A 160 -11.31 5.42 6.12
C ALA A 160 -12.63 6.03 6.60
N LYS A 161 -12.97 5.83 7.89
CA LYS A 161 -14.16 6.38 8.54
C LYS A 161 -14.14 7.91 8.58
N HIS A 162 -12.98 8.52 8.72
CA HIS A 162 -12.81 9.99 8.69
C HIS A 162 -12.64 10.54 7.26
N GLY A 163 -12.87 9.72 6.22
CA GLY A 163 -13.00 10.17 4.85
C GLY A 163 -11.72 10.09 4.00
N ASN A 164 -10.63 9.50 4.49
CA ASN A 164 -9.45 9.30 3.66
C ASN A 164 -9.73 8.29 2.55
N LEU A 165 -9.69 8.74 1.30
CA LEU A 165 -10.02 7.92 0.12
C LEU A 165 -9.08 6.72 -0.03
N ILE A 166 -7.78 6.89 0.22
CA ILE A 166 -6.78 5.82 0.08
C ILE A 166 -7.10 4.66 1.06
N ALA A 167 -7.40 5.03 2.32
CA ALA A 167 -7.78 4.07 3.34
C ALA A 167 -9.10 3.35 3.00
N GLN A 168 -10.10 4.08 2.46
CA GLN A 168 -11.37 3.51 2.01
C GLN A 168 -11.16 2.50 0.87
N LEU A 169 -10.35 2.83 -0.13
CA LEU A 169 -10.00 1.94 -1.23
C LEU A 169 -9.31 0.68 -0.73
N ARG A 170 -8.34 0.82 0.18
CA ARG A 170 -7.63 -0.34 0.75
C ARG A 170 -8.54 -1.19 1.63
N GLN A 171 -9.41 -0.60 2.42
CA GLN A 171 -10.40 -1.34 3.21
C GLN A 171 -11.35 -2.12 2.31
N ALA A 172 -11.81 -1.53 1.21
CA ALA A 172 -12.66 -2.20 0.23
C ALA A 172 -11.98 -3.43 -0.41
N THR A 173 -10.65 -3.39 -0.62
CA THR A 173 -9.92 -4.55 -1.15
C THR A 173 -9.79 -5.72 -0.16
N LEU A 174 -9.95 -5.43 1.13
CA LEU A 174 -9.86 -6.43 2.21
C LEU A 174 -11.24 -6.97 2.63
N ALA A 175 -12.31 -6.31 2.19
CA ALA A 175 -13.67 -6.73 2.52
C ALA A 175 -14.09 -7.95 1.69
N ASP A 176 -14.74 -8.92 2.33
CA ASP A 176 -15.23 -10.13 1.65
C ASP A 176 -16.37 -9.83 0.66
N ASN A 177 -17.18 -8.79 0.95
CA ASN A 177 -18.33 -8.40 0.13
C ASN A 177 -18.44 -6.87 0.11
N VAL A 178 -18.24 -6.28 -1.05
CA VAL A 178 -18.47 -4.85 -1.29
C VAL A 178 -19.60 -4.70 -2.30
N GLU A 179 -20.61 -3.90 -1.96
CA GLU A 179 -21.73 -3.65 -2.85
C GLU A 179 -21.26 -3.04 -4.18
N PRO A 180 -21.79 -3.50 -5.33
CA PRO A 180 -21.37 -3.01 -6.65
C PRO A 180 -21.47 -1.49 -6.82
N GLN A 181 -22.53 -0.87 -6.26
CA GLN A 181 -22.70 0.58 -6.29
C GLN A 181 -21.58 1.31 -5.56
N THR A 182 -21.11 0.76 -4.43
CA THR A 182 -19.99 1.31 -3.66
C THR A 182 -18.69 1.23 -4.47
N LEU A 183 -18.44 0.10 -5.14
CA LEU A 183 -17.27 -0.05 -6.02
C LEU A 183 -17.27 0.98 -7.15
N LEU A 184 -18.41 1.18 -7.81
CA LEU A 184 -18.54 2.17 -8.88
C LEU A 184 -18.40 3.60 -8.36
N ALA A 185 -18.90 3.88 -7.14
CA ALA A 185 -18.72 5.19 -6.51
C ALA A 185 -17.24 5.49 -6.21
N TYR A 186 -16.44 4.49 -5.87
CA TYR A 186 -14.98 4.67 -5.73
C TYR A 186 -14.31 5.06 -7.05
N VAL A 187 -14.72 4.49 -8.18
CA VAL A 187 -14.20 4.91 -9.49
C VAL A 187 -14.42 6.41 -9.72
N ASP A 188 -15.63 6.89 -9.43
CA ASP A 188 -15.97 8.31 -9.57
C ASP A 188 -15.17 9.20 -8.60
N GLN A 189 -14.96 8.75 -7.37
CA GLN A 189 -14.17 9.48 -6.38
C GLN A 189 -12.70 9.56 -6.79
N VAL A 190 -12.11 8.45 -7.24
CA VAL A 190 -10.72 8.41 -7.72
C VAL A 190 -10.54 9.34 -8.91
N LYS A 191 -11.47 9.32 -9.87
CA LYS A 191 -11.44 10.21 -11.02
C LYS A 191 -11.50 11.69 -10.62
N LYS A 192 -12.33 12.04 -9.63
CA LYS A 192 -12.44 13.42 -9.11
C LYS A 192 -11.24 13.84 -8.28
N SER A 193 -10.58 12.90 -7.60
CA SER A 193 -9.46 13.20 -6.70
C SER A 193 -8.20 13.63 -7.45
N ASN A 194 -8.04 13.26 -8.72
CA ASN A 194 -6.81 13.44 -9.51
C ASN A 194 -5.54 12.99 -8.75
N SER A 195 -5.68 12.01 -7.87
CA SER A 195 -4.61 11.54 -6.98
C SER A 195 -3.91 10.32 -7.57
N PRO A 196 -2.61 10.39 -7.93
CA PRO A 196 -1.86 9.21 -8.39
C PRO A 196 -1.86 8.08 -7.36
N ARG A 197 -1.88 8.39 -6.06
CA ARG A 197 -1.95 7.35 -5.03
C ARG A 197 -3.29 6.64 -5.03
N ALA A 198 -4.40 7.36 -5.17
CA ALA A 198 -5.73 6.75 -5.28
C ALA A 198 -5.84 5.87 -6.54
N VAL A 199 -5.28 6.32 -7.67
CA VAL A 199 -5.18 5.53 -8.89
C VAL A 199 -4.37 4.25 -8.68
N PHE A 200 -3.28 4.30 -7.94
CA PHE A 200 -2.49 3.10 -7.59
C PHE A 200 -3.32 2.07 -6.82
N GLU A 201 -4.06 2.51 -5.80
CA GLU A 201 -4.90 1.61 -4.97
C GLU A 201 -6.06 0.99 -5.79
N MET A 202 -6.54 1.67 -6.83
CA MET A 202 -7.52 1.10 -7.76
C MET A 202 -7.02 -0.16 -8.47
N GLY A 203 -5.72 -0.35 -8.60
CA GLY A 203 -5.15 -1.54 -9.23
C GLY A 203 -5.67 -2.85 -8.63
N THR A 204 -5.75 -2.93 -7.32
CA THR A 204 -6.29 -4.11 -6.63
C THR A 204 -7.82 -4.19 -6.73
N LEU A 205 -8.51 -3.05 -6.55
CA LEU A 205 -9.97 -2.97 -6.65
C LEU A 205 -10.50 -3.24 -8.06
N SER A 206 -9.72 -2.99 -9.10
CA SER A 206 -10.15 -3.16 -10.49
C SER A 206 -10.71 -4.55 -10.77
N ARG A 207 -10.15 -5.60 -10.14
CA ARG A 207 -10.63 -6.98 -10.27
C ARG A 207 -12.02 -7.21 -9.67
N LEU A 208 -12.36 -6.49 -8.60
CA LEU A 208 -13.67 -6.58 -7.95
C LEU A 208 -14.73 -5.82 -8.74
N ILE A 209 -14.32 -4.78 -9.47
CA ILE A 209 -15.22 -3.93 -10.27
C ILE A 209 -15.54 -4.56 -11.62
N GLU A 210 -14.65 -5.36 -12.19
CA GLU A 210 -14.78 -5.95 -13.53
C GLU A 210 -16.19 -6.52 -13.83
N PRO A 211 -16.80 -7.34 -12.95
CA PRO A 211 -18.10 -7.93 -13.21
C PRO A 211 -19.25 -6.90 -13.31
N HIS A 212 -19.03 -5.69 -12.82
CA HIS A 212 -20.05 -4.63 -12.67
C HIS A 212 -19.96 -3.53 -13.74
N TRP A 213 -18.92 -3.56 -14.59
CA TRP A 213 -18.82 -2.67 -15.73
C TRP A 213 -19.84 -3.05 -16.79
N LYS A 214 -20.76 -2.12 -17.09
CA LYS A 214 -21.81 -2.33 -18.11
C LYS A 214 -21.31 -2.06 -19.52
N ASP A 215 -20.37 -1.15 -19.67
CA ASP A 215 -19.76 -0.82 -20.95
C ASP A 215 -18.53 -1.70 -21.16
N GLU A 216 -18.61 -2.62 -22.12
CA GLU A 216 -17.56 -3.58 -22.43
C GLU A 216 -16.23 -2.91 -22.81
N LYS A 217 -16.31 -1.78 -23.51
CA LYS A 217 -15.14 -1.02 -23.95
C LYS A 217 -14.36 -0.44 -22.76
N THR A 218 -15.09 0.13 -21.80
CA THR A 218 -14.52 0.65 -20.54
C THR A 218 -14.02 -0.48 -19.64
N ALA A 219 -14.76 -1.58 -19.55
CA ALA A 219 -14.37 -2.75 -18.78
C ALA A 219 -13.05 -3.35 -19.29
N ILE A 220 -12.90 -3.50 -20.61
CA ILE A 220 -11.67 -4.01 -21.22
C ILE A 220 -10.47 -3.11 -20.91
N ALA A 221 -10.66 -1.78 -20.97
CA ALA A 221 -9.60 -0.81 -20.75
C ALA A 221 -9.10 -0.79 -19.29
N PHE A 222 -10.02 -0.89 -18.32
CA PHE A 222 -9.71 -0.58 -16.93
C PHE A 222 -9.63 -1.77 -15.97
N SER A 223 -10.20 -2.91 -16.32
CA SER A 223 -10.29 -4.03 -15.40
C SER A 223 -10.05 -5.40 -16.01
N LYS A 224 -10.24 -5.56 -17.33
CA LYS A 224 -10.05 -6.85 -17.98
C LYS A 224 -8.60 -7.10 -18.34
N GLY A 225 -8.19 -8.34 -18.09
CA GLY A 225 -6.92 -8.85 -18.55
C GLY A 225 -5.91 -9.11 -17.44
N LYS A 226 -4.95 -9.92 -17.79
CA LYS A 226 -3.91 -10.43 -16.88
C LYS A 226 -3.10 -9.31 -16.19
N TYR A 227 -3.01 -8.15 -16.82
CA TYR A 227 -2.15 -7.04 -16.37
C TYR A 227 -2.94 -5.80 -15.92
N ALA A 228 -4.27 -5.90 -15.72
CA ALA A 228 -5.10 -4.77 -15.34
C ALA A 228 -4.60 -4.06 -14.09
N THR A 229 -4.29 -4.80 -13.02
CA THR A 229 -3.70 -4.24 -11.79
C THR A 229 -2.46 -3.42 -12.09
N HIS A 230 -1.52 -3.98 -12.86
CA HIS A 230 -0.27 -3.29 -13.19
C HIS A 230 -0.48 -2.06 -14.08
N ALA A 231 -1.54 -2.03 -14.89
CA ALA A 231 -1.86 -0.85 -15.69
C ALA A 231 -2.21 0.36 -14.80
N TRP A 232 -3.02 0.15 -13.76
CA TRP A 232 -3.34 1.19 -12.78
C TRP A 232 -2.10 1.64 -11.98
N GLU A 233 -1.32 0.68 -11.50
CA GLU A 233 -0.10 0.93 -10.74
C GLU A 233 0.92 1.75 -11.54
N LEU A 234 1.17 1.35 -12.81
CA LEU A 234 2.12 2.06 -13.66
C LEU A 234 1.58 3.40 -14.16
N ALA A 235 0.28 3.54 -14.42
CA ALA A 235 -0.33 4.83 -14.73
C ALA A 235 -0.09 5.82 -13.59
N ALA A 236 -0.27 5.40 -12.34
CA ALA A 236 0.00 6.20 -11.17
C ALA A 236 1.49 6.60 -11.05
N CYS A 237 2.40 5.63 -11.24
CA CYS A 237 3.85 5.90 -11.22
C CYS A 237 4.26 6.94 -12.25
N ARG A 238 3.78 6.81 -13.49
CA ARG A 238 4.07 7.73 -14.60
C ARG A 238 3.44 9.12 -14.41
N SER A 239 2.45 9.23 -13.54
CA SER A 239 1.76 10.48 -13.22
C SER A 239 2.21 11.10 -11.90
N GLY A 240 3.41 10.76 -11.43
CA GLY A 240 4.08 11.43 -10.33
C GLY A 240 4.04 10.71 -8.98
N LEU A 241 3.41 9.51 -8.87
CA LEU A 241 3.58 8.71 -7.67
C LEU A 241 5.03 8.25 -7.54
N ASP A 242 5.58 8.32 -6.33
CA ASP A 242 6.91 7.77 -6.10
C ASP A 242 6.94 6.26 -6.20
N CYS A 243 7.52 5.80 -7.29
CA CYS A 243 7.78 4.42 -7.57
C CYS A 243 9.30 4.13 -7.69
N SER A 244 10.14 5.05 -7.21
CA SER A 244 11.60 4.90 -7.20
C SER A 244 12.04 3.76 -6.28
N GLN A 245 13.29 3.37 -6.39
CA GLN A 245 13.85 2.28 -5.59
C GLN A 245 13.76 2.52 -4.07
N SER A 246 13.65 3.77 -3.61
CA SER A 246 13.50 4.14 -2.20
C SER A 246 12.05 4.27 -1.75
N SER A 247 11.08 4.05 -2.62
CA SER A 247 9.65 4.17 -2.27
C SER A 247 9.16 3.00 -1.43
N SER A 248 8.08 3.22 -0.68
CA SER A 248 7.37 2.14 0.03
C SER A 248 6.86 1.05 -0.92
N ILE A 249 6.50 1.42 -2.16
CA ILE A 249 6.07 0.48 -3.19
C ILE A 249 7.22 -0.49 -3.53
N MET A 250 8.43 0.03 -3.74
CA MET A 250 9.59 -0.80 -4.03
C MET A 250 10.10 -1.56 -2.80
N TYR A 251 9.87 -1.07 -1.58
CA TYR A 251 10.10 -1.84 -0.36
C TYR A 251 9.26 -3.13 -0.37
N TRP A 252 7.94 -3.01 -0.59
CA TRP A 252 7.04 -4.16 -0.65
C TRP A 252 7.33 -5.08 -1.82
N ALA A 253 7.63 -4.53 -2.99
CA ALA A 253 8.06 -5.32 -4.14
C ALA A 253 9.34 -6.12 -3.84
N CYS A 254 10.32 -5.48 -3.19
CA CYS A 254 11.56 -6.13 -2.79
C CYS A 254 11.33 -7.23 -1.74
N PHE A 255 10.46 -7.00 -0.76
CA PHE A 255 10.08 -7.99 0.24
C PHE A 255 9.46 -9.25 -0.40
N GLN A 256 8.80 -9.10 -1.55
CA GLN A 256 8.26 -10.19 -2.37
C GLN A 256 9.27 -10.76 -3.39
N GLY A 257 10.53 -10.38 -3.31
CA GLY A 257 11.58 -10.84 -4.21
C GLY A 257 11.85 -9.95 -5.43
N GLY A 258 11.14 -8.82 -5.59
CA GLY A 258 11.35 -7.82 -6.66
C GLY A 258 12.51 -6.87 -6.43
N CYS A 259 13.52 -7.26 -5.67
CA CYS A 259 14.70 -6.45 -5.42
C CYS A 259 15.62 -6.32 -6.66
N GLY A 260 16.41 -5.23 -6.69
CA GLY A 260 17.49 -5.04 -7.68
C GLY A 260 17.07 -4.27 -8.94
N TYR A 261 15.86 -3.71 -8.95
CA TYR A 261 15.36 -2.80 -9.98
C TYR A 261 15.44 -1.35 -9.50
N ASP A 262 15.64 -0.39 -10.42
CA ASP A 262 15.76 1.03 -10.08
C ASP A 262 14.41 1.67 -9.72
N ASN A 263 13.30 1.08 -10.20
CA ASN A 263 11.95 1.52 -9.92
C ASN A 263 10.94 0.38 -10.13
N TYR A 264 9.70 0.63 -9.71
CA TYR A 264 8.61 -0.33 -9.79
C TYR A 264 8.25 -0.71 -11.23
N GLU A 265 8.30 0.23 -12.17
CA GLU A 265 8.03 -0.04 -13.58
C GLU A 265 9.01 -1.05 -14.18
N GLN A 266 10.31 -0.89 -13.91
CA GLN A 266 11.31 -1.87 -14.35
C GLN A 266 11.05 -3.25 -13.78
N TYR A 267 10.67 -3.33 -12.49
CA TYR A 267 10.30 -4.60 -11.87
C TYR A 267 9.11 -5.25 -12.57
N VAL A 268 8.02 -4.52 -12.75
CA VAL A 268 6.80 -5.03 -13.42
C VAL A 268 7.10 -5.48 -14.84
N MET A 269 7.78 -4.65 -15.62
CA MET A 269 8.05 -4.91 -17.03
C MET A 269 9.02 -6.09 -17.27
N ASN A 270 9.91 -6.39 -16.35
CA ASN A 270 10.90 -7.44 -16.52
C ASN A 270 10.53 -8.77 -15.87
N GLU A 271 9.78 -8.73 -14.75
CA GLU A 271 9.44 -9.95 -14.00
C GLU A 271 7.98 -10.38 -14.16
N LEU A 272 7.05 -9.43 -14.29
CA LEU A 272 5.62 -9.72 -14.18
C LEU A 272 4.89 -9.70 -15.52
N VAL A 273 5.43 -9.00 -16.51
CA VAL A 273 4.80 -8.82 -17.82
C VAL A 273 5.58 -9.52 -18.93
N THR A 274 4.91 -10.45 -19.62
CA THR A 274 5.54 -11.10 -20.79
C THR A 274 5.72 -10.11 -21.95
N PRO A 275 6.72 -10.31 -22.83
CA PRO A 275 6.92 -9.45 -24.00
C PRO A 275 5.65 -9.26 -24.85
N ALA A 276 4.87 -10.31 -25.03
CA ALA A 276 3.62 -10.27 -25.79
C ALA A 276 2.53 -9.42 -25.12
N GLY A 277 2.54 -9.31 -23.78
CA GLY A 277 1.56 -8.52 -23.02
C GLY A 277 1.86 -7.03 -22.92
N ARG A 278 3.10 -6.61 -23.26
CA ARG A 278 3.54 -5.23 -23.07
C ARG A 278 2.69 -4.20 -23.83
N ARG A 279 2.32 -4.52 -25.08
CA ARG A 279 1.49 -3.62 -25.89
C ARG A 279 0.11 -3.39 -25.23
N GLN A 280 -0.56 -4.46 -24.81
CA GLN A 280 -1.84 -4.36 -24.14
C GLN A 280 -1.74 -3.56 -22.84
N LEU A 281 -0.67 -3.78 -22.08
CA LEU A 281 -0.41 -3.02 -20.85
C LEU A 281 -0.23 -1.54 -21.13
N GLU A 282 0.55 -1.15 -22.15
CA GLU A 282 0.76 0.25 -22.53
C GLU A 282 -0.54 0.93 -22.96
N GLU A 283 -1.35 0.27 -23.78
CA GLU A 283 -2.66 0.78 -24.18
C GLU A 283 -3.58 1.02 -22.97
N SER A 284 -3.57 0.10 -22.00
CA SER A 284 -4.34 0.26 -20.76
C SER A 284 -3.82 1.38 -19.87
N ILE A 285 -2.50 1.53 -19.74
CA ILE A 285 -1.88 2.63 -18.97
C ILE A 285 -2.31 3.99 -19.56
N GLN A 286 -2.21 4.15 -20.86
CA GLN A 286 -2.59 5.40 -21.53
C GLN A 286 -4.07 5.74 -21.27
N LEU A 287 -4.97 4.78 -21.44
CA LEU A 287 -6.39 4.98 -21.17
C LEU A 287 -6.69 5.38 -19.73
N ILE A 288 -5.99 4.80 -18.75
CA ILE A 288 -6.14 5.17 -17.35
C ILE A 288 -5.66 6.59 -17.12
N GLN A 289 -4.49 6.97 -17.66
CA GLN A 289 -3.96 8.33 -17.53
C GLN A 289 -4.93 9.38 -18.13
N GLU A 290 -5.43 9.14 -19.32
CA GLU A 290 -6.36 10.05 -20.00
C GLU A 290 -7.70 10.25 -19.25
N ASN A 291 -8.13 9.26 -18.47
CA ASN A 291 -9.43 9.28 -17.80
C ASN A 291 -9.37 9.64 -16.30
N PHE A 292 -8.26 9.42 -15.64
CA PHE A 292 -8.13 9.55 -14.18
C PHE A 292 -7.06 10.52 -13.70
N LEU A 293 -6.12 10.92 -14.56
CA LEU A 293 -4.97 11.73 -14.20
C LEU A 293 -4.80 12.84 -15.24
N LYS A 294 -5.27 14.04 -14.92
CA LYS A 294 -5.26 15.21 -15.82
C LYS A 294 -4.38 16.32 -15.27
#